data_a699b69874b6d1ac4e3a12e17129e0dd
#
_entry.id   a699b69874b6d1ac4e3a12e17129e0dd
#
_cell.length_a   1.000
_cell.length_b   1.000
_cell.length_c   1.000
_cell.angle_alpha   90.00
_cell.angle_beta   90.00
_cell.angle_gamma   90.00
#
_symmetry.space_group_name_H-M   'P 1'
#
loop_
_entity.id
_entity.type
_entity.pdbx_description
1 polymer ?
#
loop_
_entity_poly.entity_id
_entity_poly.type
_entity_poly.pdbx_seq_one_letter_code
_entity_poly.pdbx_strand_id
1 'polypeptide(L)'
;FCWLGNTDLLVSIIKLIEDKMNLEHDVQEVGVQLILLVEDGIRFYSSILPNLYKFVLKQSQEFSTEALNAHQRTLRMRGRPKIVLARTYQEAMEIYHKYQNNILGVITDVRFPKVERGEKDGLAGIKLCAEIRKNDPFVPLIIQSSESENSSYAVKYGASFIDKNSKKMDVDLRRIVSDNFGFGDFIFRNPDTGEEIARVRNLKELQNILFAVPAESFLYHISRNH
;
A
#
# COMPACT_ATOMS: atom_id res chain seq x y z
N PHE A 1 13.50 -2.89 16.37
CA PHE A 1 12.55 -1.78 16.54
C PHE A 1 13.11 -0.73 17.51
N CYS A 2 12.73 0.53 17.29
CA CYS A 2 13.12 1.65 18.12
C CYS A 2 11.89 2.15 18.89
N TRP A 3 11.98 2.20 20.24
CA TRP A 3 10.92 2.73 21.08
C TRP A 3 10.86 4.26 20.96
N LEU A 4 9.72 4.76 20.50
CA LEU A 4 9.46 6.20 20.27
C LEU A 4 8.39 6.76 21.22
N GLY A 5 8.12 6.08 22.35
CA GLY A 5 7.09 6.48 23.31
C GLY A 5 5.66 6.15 22.90
N ASN A 6 5.46 5.37 21.84
CA ASN A 6 4.15 5.00 21.32
C ASN A 6 3.83 3.52 21.63
N THR A 7 2.81 3.27 22.44
CA THR A 7 2.35 1.91 22.78
C THR A 7 1.79 1.14 21.57
N ASP A 8 1.28 1.83 20.55
CA ASP A 8 0.79 1.21 19.33
C ASP A 8 1.91 0.48 18.56
N LEU A 9 3.18 0.81 18.84
CA LEU A 9 4.32 0.09 18.28
C LEU A 9 4.35 -1.38 18.69
N LEU A 10 3.98 -1.70 19.94
CA LEU A 10 3.93 -3.10 20.41
C LEU A 10 2.90 -3.91 19.62
N VAL A 11 1.73 -3.33 19.41
CA VAL A 11 0.69 -3.96 18.57
C VAL A 11 1.19 -4.16 17.14
N SER A 12 1.89 -3.17 16.61
CA SER A 12 2.44 -3.22 15.26
C SER A 12 3.51 -4.30 15.10
N ILE A 13 4.37 -4.49 16.09
CA ILE A 13 5.37 -5.56 16.10
C ILE A 13 4.69 -6.93 16.09
N ILE A 14 3.70 -7.14 16.97
CA ILE A 14 2.95 -8.39 17.03
C ILE A 14 2.28 -8.65 15.67
N LYS A 15 1.61 -7.65 15.11
CA LYS A 15 0.92 -7.78 13.82
C LYS A 15 1.87 -8.02 12.64
N LEU A 16 3.04 -7.39 12.64
CA LEU A 16 4.05 -7.62 11.60
C LEU A 16 4.59 -9.06 11.64
N ILE A 17 4.81 -9.59 12.84
CA ILE A 17 5.23 -10.98 13.01
C ILE A 17 4.11 -11.94 12.58
N GLU A 18 2.89 -11.67 13.01
CA GLU A 18 1.69 -12.43 12.62
C GLU A 18 1.49 -12.43 11.11
N ASP A 19 1.59 -11.27 10.47
CA ASP A 19 1.48 -11.13 9.01
C ASP A 19 2.58 -11.92 8.29
N LYS A 20 3.82 -11.83 8.75
CA LYS A 20 4.93 -12.58 8.16
C LYS A 20 4.76 -14.10 8.31
N MET A 21 4.29 -14.57 9.46
CA MET A 21 4.11 -16.02 9.72
C MET A 21 2.98 -16.62 8.90
N ASN A 22 1.91 -15.87 8.66
CA ASN A 22 0.72 -16.37 7.99
C ASN A 22 0.62 -15.96 6.52
N LEU A 23 1.56 -15.16 6.00
CA LEU A 23 1.47 -14.55 4.67
C LEU A 23 1.17 -15.57 3.57
N GLU A 24 1.95 -16.64 3.50
CA GLU A 24 1.81 -17.65 2.45
C GLU A 24 0.45 -18.32 2.46
N HIS A 25 0.02 -18.77 3.64
CA HIS A 25 -1.29 -19.39 3.84
C HIS A 25 -2.43 -18.40 3.48
N ASP A 26 -2.37 -17.18 4.02
CA ASP A 26 -3.45 -16.19 3.85
C ASP A 26 -3.56 -15.70 2.40
N VAL A 27 -2.45 -15.62 1.67
CA VAL A 27 -2.46 -15.29 0.25
C VAL A 27 -3.00 -16.45 -0.59
N GLN A 28 -2.54 -17.67 -0.35
CA GLN A 28 -2.91 -18.83 -1.18
C GLN A 28 -4.35 -19.30 -0.93
N GLU A 29 -4.78 -19.36 0.34
CA GLU A 29 -6.09 -19.91 0.70
C GLU A 29 -7.21 -18.86 0.72
N VAL A 30 -6.88 -17.62 1.03
CA VAL A 30 -7.87 -16.54 1.21
C VAL A 30 -7.79 -15.47 0.11
N GLY A 31 -6.68 -15.41 -0.63
CA GLY A 31 -6.45 -14.37 -1.65
C GLY A 31 -6.19 -12.99 -1.02
N VAL A 32 -5.61 -12.95 0.17
CA VAL A 32 -5.37 -11.70 0.89
C VAL A 32 -4.35 -10.85 0.15
N GLN A 33 -4.62 -9.56 0.06
CA GLN A 33 -3.69 -8.58 -0.51
C GLN A 33 -2.63 -8.15 0.50
N LEU A 34 -1.50 -7.63 0.02
CA LEU A 34 -0.42 -7.16 0.87
C LEU A 34 0.09 -5.76 0.47
N ILE A 35 0.54 -5.02 1.47
CA ILE A 35 1.26 -3.76 1.33
C ILE A 35 2.73 -4.07 1.56
N LEU A 36 3.56 -3.84 0.54
CA LEU A 36 5.01 -3.99 0.66
C LEU A 36 5.62 -2.68 1.15
N LEU A 37 6.18 -2.70 2.37
CA LEU A 37 6.93 -1.59 2.94
C LEU A 37 8.42 -1.88 2.83
N VAL A 38 9.18 -1.01 2.13
CA VAL A 38 10.62 -1.16 1.95
C VAL A 38 11.36 -0.04 2.69
N GLU A 39 11.98 -0.38 3.81
CA GLU A 39 12.64 0.56 4.70
C GLU A 39 13.68 -0.16 5.57
N ASP A 40 14.94 0.24 5.53
CA ASP A 40 16.01 -0.33 6.36
C ASP A 40 16.24 0.43 7.66
N GLY A 41 15.81 1.69 7.73
CA GLY A 41 15.97 2.57 8.87
C GLY A 41 15.04 2.21 10.03
N ILE A 42 15.61 1.62 11.09
CA ILE A 42 14.86 1.14 12.27
C ILE A 42 13.93 2.22 12.84
N ARG A 43 14.41 3.45 12.94
CA ARG A 43 13.61 4.58 13.43
C ARG A 43 12.41 4.87 12.54
N PHE A 44 12.61 4.85 11.23
CA PHE A 44 11.56 5.20 10.26
C PHE A 44 10.46 4.15 10.22
N TYR A 45 10.79 2.87 10.03
CA TYR A 45 9.73 1.86 10.01
C TYR A 45 9.04 1.71 11.39
N SER A 46 9.74 1.97 12.51
CA SER A 46 9.11 1.98 13.84
C SER A 46 8.12 3.13 14.03
N SER A 47 8.25 4.24 13.29
CA SER A 47 7.29 5.34 13.31
C SER A 47 6.11 5.13 12.36
N ILE A 48 6.36 4.52 11.20
CA ILE A 48 5.35 4.33 10.15
C ILE A 48 4.39 3.19 10.47
N LEU A 49 4.90 2.05 10.94
CA LEU A 49 4.13 0.83 11.18
C LEU A 49 2.91 1.05 12.10
N PRO A 50 3.01 1.77 13.22
CA PRO A 50 1.85 2.03 14.09
C PRO A 50 0.70 2.72 13.36
N ASN A 51 1.03 3.73 12.55
CA ASN A 51 0.04 4.49 11.80
C ASN A 51 -0.58 3.67 10.68
N LEU A 52 0.24 2.88 9.97
CA LEU A 52 -0.20 2.03 8.89
C LEU A 52 -1.10 0.87 9.40
N TYR A 53 -0.70 0.19 10.49
CA TYR A 53 -1.53 -0.83 11.11
C TYR A 53 -2.83 -0.27 11.68
N LYS A 54 -2.76 0.86 12.37
CA LYS A 54 -3.97 1.52 12.90
C LYS A 54 -4.95 1.85 11.79
N PHE A 55 -4.44 2.34 10.66
CA PHE A 55 -5.26 2.62 9.49
C PHE A 55 -5.90 1.35 8.92
N VAL A 56 -5.09 0.31 8.60
CA VAL A 56 -5.57 -0.94 8.01
C VAL A 56 -6.56 -1.67 8.93
N LEU A 57 -6.28 -1.70 10.23
CA LEU A 57 -7.19 -2.33 11.21
C LEU A 57 -8.51 -1.57 11.32
N LYS A 58 -8.49 -0.23 11.34
CA LYS A 58 -9.68 0.60 11.37
C LYS A 58 -10.56 0.34 10.14
N GLN A 59 -9.98 0.35 8.95
CA GLN A 59 -10.68 0.07 7.71
C GLN A 59 -11.33 -1.33 7.74
N SER A 60 -10.60 -2.33 8.18
CA SER A 60 -11.11 -3.70 8.30
C SER A 60 -12.26 -3.82 9.31
N GLN A 61 -12.22 -3.04 10.40
CA GLN A 61 -13.32 -2.98 11.37
C GLN A 61 -14.56 -2.31 10.78
N GLU A 62 -14.41 -1.20 10.06
CA GLU A 62 -15.51 -0.52 9.38
C GLU A 62 -16.21 -1.46 8.40
N PHE A 63 -15.48 -2.19 7.57
CA PHE A 63 -16.03 -3.22 6.69
C PHE A 63 -16.67 -4.39 7.47
N SER A 64 -16.19 -4.72 8.66
CA SER A 64 -16.73 -5.81 9.47
C SER A 64 -18.06 -5.45 10.13
N THR A 65 -18.35 -4.16 10.34
CA THR A 65 -19.64 -3.72 10.91
C THR A 65 -20.81 -3.95 9.95
N GLU A 66 -20.56 -4.02 8.66
CA GLU A 66 -21.55 -4.37 7.63
C GLU A 66 -21.83 -5.87 7.55
N ALA A 67 -21.10 -6.70 8.31
CA ALA A 67 -21.28 -8.15 8.29
C ALA A 67 -22.53 -8.57 9.06
N LEU A 68 -23.34 -9.46 8.47
CA LEU A 68 -24.60 -9.92 9.01
C LEU A 68 -24.47 -10.87 10.21
N ASN A 69 -23.31 -11.54 10.38
CA ASN A 69 -23.06 -12.48 11.47
C ASN A 69 -21.60 -12.53 11.93
N ALA A 70 -21.35 -13.18 13.09
CA ALA A 70 -20.03 -13.29 13.69
C ALA A 70 -19.00 -14.02 12.82
N HIS A 71 -19.43 -15.03 12.06
CA HIS A 71 -18.57 -15.79 11.15
C HIS A 71 -18.07 -14.91 10.00
N GLN A 72 -18.94 -14.14 9.38
CA GLN A 72 -18.56 -13.19 8.33
C GLN A 72 -17.63 -12.08 8.86
N ARG A 73 -17.85 -11.60 10.10
CA ARG A 73 -16.94 -10.67 10.75
C ARG A 73 -15.54 -11.25 10.89
N THR A 74 -15.44 -12.50 11.35
CA THR A 74 -14.14 -13.17 11.48
C THR A 74 -13.44 -13.34 10.14
N LEU A 75 -14.16 -13.72 9.08
CA LEU A 75 -13.59 -13.85 7.73
C LEU A 75 -13.11 -12.50 7.20
N ARG A 76 -13.87 -11.42 7.36
CA ARG A 76 -13.45 -10.08 6.94
C ARG A 76 -12.24 -9.57 7.70
N MET A 77 -12.15 -9.85 9.00
CA MET A 77 -10.99 -9.50 9.80
C MET A 77 -9.72 -10.28 9.40
N ARG A 78 -9.85 -11.53 8.98
CA ARG A 78 -8.75 -12.33 8.42
C ARG A 78 -8.33 -11.85 7.04
N GLY A 79 -9.30 -11.40 6.23
CA GLY A 79 -9.09 -10.87 4.88
C GLY A 79 -8.47 -9.47 4.81
N ARG A 80 -8.06 -8.88 5.95
CA ARG A 80 -7.38 -7.59 5.94
C ARG A 80 -6.07 -7.65 5.17
N PRO A 81 -5.68 -6.60 4.47
CA PRO A 81 -4.37 -6.53 3.85
C PRO A 81 -3.25 -6.75 4.86
N LYS A 82 -2.24 -7.54 4.46
CA LYS A 82 -1.05 -7.78 5.26
C LYS A 82 0.00 -6.69 5.00
N ILE A 83 0.79 -6.38 6.01
CA ILE A 83 1.94 -5.48 5.84
C ILE A 83 3.20 -6.32 5.90
N VAL A 84 4.01 -6.26 4.84
CA VAL A 84 5.27 -6.99 4.74
C VAL A 84 6.41 -6.00 4.65
N LEU A 85 7.33 -6.07 5.61
CA LEU A 85 8.51 -5.23 5.67
C LEU A 85 9.69 -5.92 4.98
N ALA A 86 10.25 -5.28 3.97
CA ALA A 86 11.54 -5.62 3.36
C ALA A 86 12.60 -4.57 3.76
N ARG A 87 13.82 -5.01 3.99
CA ARG A 87 14.93 -4.14 4.41
C ARG A 87 16.02 -4.00 3.36
N THR A 88 15.95 -4.80 2.31
CA THR A 88 16.89 -4.80 1.20
C THR A 88 16.15 -4.84 -0.14
N TYR A 89 16.86 -4.45 -1.19
CA TYR A 89 16.34 -4.54 -2.56
C TYR A 89 16.02 -6.00 -2.96
N GLN A 90 16.91 -6.91 -2.61
CA GLN A 90 16.73 -8.33 -2.93
C GLN A 90 15.47 -8.88 -2.25
N GLU A 91 15.29 -8.64 -0.93
CA GLU A 91 14.12 -9.07 -0.19
C GLU A 91 12.83 -8.47 -0.77
N ALA A 92 12.85 -7.18 -1.12
CA ALA A 92 11.70 -6.50 -1.73
C ALA A 92 11.30 -7.14 -3.07
N MET A 93 12.29 -7.46 -3.93
CA MET A 93 12.03 -8.09 -5.22
C MET A 93 11.57 -9.54 -5.09
N GLU A 94 12.13 -10.30 -4.15
CA GLU A 94 11.66 -11.67 -3.86
C GLU A 94 10.19 -11.69 -3.43
N ILE A 95 9.79 -10.79 -2.53
CA ILE A 95 8.40 -10.63 -2.10
C ILE A 95 7.53 -10.19 -3.27
N TYR A 96 7.97 -9.20 -4.03
CA TYR A 96 7.23 -8.70 -5.18
C TYR A 96 6.97 -9.80 -6.21
N HIS A 97 7.99 -10.54 -6.64
CA HIS A 97 7.82 -11.61 -7.63
C HIS A 97 6.96 -12.77 -7.11
N LYS A 98 7.10 -13.11 -5.83
CA LYS A 98 6.31 -14.20 -5.24
C LYS A 98 4.82 -13.86 -5.13
N TYR A 99 4.50 -12.60 -4.88
CA TYR A 99 3.12 -12.16 -4.57
C TYR A 99 2.62 -11.03 -5.49
N GLN A 100 3.16 -10.89 -6.69
CA GLN A 100 2.86 -9.75 -7.58
C GLN A 100 1.36 -9.54 -7.82
N ASN A 101 0.57 -10.62 -7.92
CA ASN A 101 -0.87 -10.57 -8.15
C ASN A 101 -1.68 -10.17 -6.88
N ASN A 102 -1.02 -10.10 -5.74
CA ASN A 102 -1.65 -9.77 -4.46
C ASN A 102 -1.09 -8.47 -3.85
N ILE A 103 -0.18 -7.78 -4.55
CA ILE A 103 0.36 -6.49 -4.10
C ILE A 103 -0.70 -5.40 -4.23
N LEU A 104 -1.17 -4.89 -3.11
CA LEU A 104 -2.10 -3.77 -3.05
C LEU A 104 -1.41 -2.44 -3.31
N GLY A 105 -0.15 -2.33 -2.90
CA GLY A 105 0.69 -1.17 -3.12
C GLY A 105 2.06 -1.32 -2.48
N VAL A 106 3.00 -0.47 -2.91
CA VAL A 106 4.38 -0.46 -2.44
C VAL A 106 4.74 0.90 -1.86
N ILE A 107 5.28 0.89 -0.65
CA ILE A 107 5.81 2.07 0.03
C ILE A 107 7.31 1.85 0.16
N THR A 108 8.12 2.69 -0.46
CA THR A 108 9.58 2.50 -0.47
C THR A 108 10.36 3.75 -0.05
N ASP A 109 11.40 3.55 0.76
CA ASP A 109 12.46 4.54 0.88
C ASP A 109 13.25 4.63 -0.43
N VAL A 110 14.06 5.66 -0.59
CA VAL A 110 14.97 5.84 -1.74
C VAL A 110 16.30 5.13 -1.51
N ARG A 111 16.81 5.13 -0.26
CA ARG A 111 18.19 4.73 0.08
C ARG A 111 18.22 3.55 1.05
N PHE A 112 18.47 2.36 0.54
CA PHE A 112 18.65 1.15 1.35
C PHE A 112 19.63 0.18 0.68
N PRO A 113 20.15 -0.84 1.41
CA PRO A 113 21.12 -1.77 0.86
C PRO A 113 20.52 -2.72 -0.17
N LYS A 114 21.33 -3.16 -1.11
CA LYS A 114 20.93 -4.14 -2.10
C LYS A 114 20.72 -5.54 -1.49
N VAL A 115 21.61 -5.91 -0.58
CA VAL A 115 21.61 -7.19 0.14
C VAL A 115 21.84 -6.95 1.63
N GLU A 116 21.53 -7.94 2.46
CA GLU A 116 21.74 -7.84 3.90
C GLU A 116 23.22 -7.52 4.22
N ARG A 117 23.45 -6.55 5.10
CA ARG A 117 24.77 -6.02 5.48
C ARG A 117 25.59 -5.41 4.32
N GLY A 118 24.95 -5.16 3.17
CA GLY A 118 25.56 -4.44 2.05
C GLY A 118 25.59 -2.93 2.29
N GLU A 119 26.34 -2.24 1.44
CA GLU A 119 26.31 -0.78 1.39
C GLU A 119 24.97 -0.26 0.87
N LYS A 120 24.56 0.93 1.35
CA LYS A 120 23.33 1.56 0.89
C LYS A 120 23.50 2.10 -0.54
N ASP A 121 22.62 1.67 -1.41
CA ASP A 121 22.46 2.25 -2.74
C ASP A 121 21.59 3.52 -2.65
N GLY A 122 22.11 4.64 -3.09
CA GLY A 122 21.44 5.94 -3.04
C GLY A 122 20.14 6.02 -3.86
N LEU A 123 19.91 5.08 -4.78
CA LEU A 123 18.76 5.04 -5.68
C LEU A 123 18.06 3.67 -5.68
N ALA A 124 18.23 2.87 -4.64
CA ALA A 124 17.65 1.52 -4.57
C ALA A 124 16.12 1.53 -4.75
N GLY A 125 15.42 2.41 -4.06
CA GLY A 125 13.97 2.54 -4.18
C GLY A 125 13.51 3.02 -5.55
N ILE A 126 14.29 3.87 -6.19
CA ILE A 126 14.00 4.32 -7.55
C ILE A 126 14.16 3.18 -8.57
N LYS A 127 15.22 2.37 -8.40
CA LYS A 127 15.43 1.16 -9.23
C LYS A 127 14.31 0.15 -9.00
N LEU A 128 13.86 -0.01 -7.75
CA LEU A 128 12.72 -0.86 -7.39
C LEU A 128 11.44 -0.39 -8.10
N CYS A 129 11.10 0.90 -8.02
CA CYS A 129 9.95 1.47 -8.72
C CYS A 129 10.03 1.29 -10.23
N ALA A 130 11.21 1.49 -10.82
CA ALA A 130 11.43 1.29 -12.25
C ALA A 130 11.20 -0.16 -12.68
N GLU A 131 11.66 -1.13 -11.88
CA GLU A 131 11.47 -2.55 -12.17
C GLU A 131 10.00 -2.98 -12.01
N ILE A 132 9.34 -2.53 -10.94
CA ILE A 132 7.92 -2.78 -10.73
C ILE A 132 7.09 -2.21 -11.90
N ARG A 133 7.36 -0.98 -12.36
CA ARG A 133 6.62 -0.36 -13.47
C ARG A 133 6.78 -1.07 -14.80
N LYS A 134 7.86 -1.82 -15.03
CA LYS A 134 7.98 -2.65 -16.23
C LYS A 134 7.02 -3.84 -16.23
N ASN A 135 6.80 -4.43 -15.04
CA ASN A 135 5.98 -5.61 -14.88
C ASN A 135 4.51 -5.26 -14.62
N ASP A 136 4.29 -4.20 -13.85
CA ASP A 136 2.98 -3.68 -13.47
C ASP A 136 2.95 -2.15 -13.57
N PRO A 137 2.36 -1.63 -14.65
CA PRO A 137 2.26 -0.18 -14.85
C PRO A 137 1.29 0.51 -13.88
N PHE A 138 0.49 -0.24 -13.11
CA PHE A 138 -0.66 0.30 -12.37
C PHE A 138 -0.57 0.17 -10.86
N VAL A 139 0.23 -0.75 -10.32
CA VAL A 139 0.34 -0.92 -8.88
C VAL A 139 0.68 0.43 -8.21
N PRO A 140 -0.05 0.84 -7.16
CA PRO A 140 0.23 2.09 -6.46
C PRO A 140 1.63 2.08 -5.84
N LEU A 141 2.42 3.12 -6.12
CA LEU A 141 3.74 3.32 -5.57
C LEU A 141 3.79 4.59 -4.73
N ILE A 142 4.41 4.51 -3.56
CA ILE A 142 4.71 5.64 -2.70
C ILE A 142 6.21 5.68 -2.47
N ILE A 143 6.86 6.77 -2.86
CA ILE A 143 8.27 7.03 -2.61
C ILE A 143 8.38 7.93 -1.39
N GLN A 144 9.17 7.52 -0.40
CA GLN A 144 9.47 8.31 0.79
C GLN A 144 10.93 8.76 0.74
N SER A 145 11.18 10.03 1.04
CA SER A 145 12.55 10.54 1.13
C SER A 145 12.65 11.72 2.08
N SER A 146 13.82 11.90 2.67
CA SER A 146 14.19 13.14 3.37
C SER A 146 14.72 14.23 2.43
N GLU A 147 14.97 13.87 1.16
CA GLU A 147 15.46 14.75 0.12
C GLU A 147 14.32 15.08 -0.83
N SER A 148 13.86 16.34 -0.84
CA SER A 148 12.72 16.80 -1.65
C SER A 148 12.93 16.66 -3.16
N GLU A 149 14.20 16.68 -3.61
CA GLU A 149 14.60 16.52 -5.01
C GLU A 149 14.14 15.17 -5.59
N ASN A 150 14.02 14.16 -4.75
CA ASN A 150 13.54 12.84 -5.12
C ASN A 150 12.04 12.81 -5.53
N SER A 151 11.31 13.90 -5.32
CA SER A 151 9.93 14.07 -5.82
C SER A 151 9.82 13.99 -7.34
N SER A 152 10.87 14.38 -8.06
CA SER A 152 10.94 14.27 -9.52
C SER A 152 10.84 12.83 -10.02
N TYR A 153 11.40 11.88 -9.27
CA TYR A 153 11.25 10.45 -9.58
C TYR A 153 9.83 9.93 -9.36
N ALA A 154 9.13 10.47 -8.36
CA ALA A 154 7.73 10.10 -8.16
C ALA A 154 6.89 10.48 -9.38
N VAL A 155 7.06 11.68 -9.91
CA VAL A 155 6.39 12.11 -11.15
C VAL A 155 6.76 11.17 -12.32
N LYS A 156 8.05 10.87 -12.48
CA LYS A 156 8.54 10.01 -13.57
C LYS A 156 7.92 8.61 -13.58
N TYR A 157 7.68 8.03 -12.41
CA TYR A 157 7.16 6.66 -12.28
C TYR A 157 5.67 6.61 -11.90
N GLY A 158 4.96 7.75 -11.95
CA GLY A 158 3.55 7.80 -11.56
C GLY A 158 3.33 7.34 -10.12
N ALA A 159 4.26 7.70 -9.22
CA ALA A 159 4.21 7.39 -7.80
C ALA A 159 3.79 8.63 -6.99
N SER A 160 3.25 8.42 -5.80
CA SER A 160 3.07 9.48 -4.82
C SER A 160 4.39 9.74 -4.07
N PHE A 161 4.61 10.97 -3.63
CA PHE A 161 5.79 11.34 -2.85
C PHE A 161 5.42 11.75 -1.41
N ILE A 162 6.23 11.28 -0.45
CA ILE A 162 6.12 11.66 0.97
C ILE A 162 7.48 12.17 1.45
N ASP A 163 7.50 13.40 1.95
CA ASP A 163 8.66 13.96 2.63
C ASP A 163 8.73 13.44 4.06
N LYS A 164 9.78 12.68 4.39
CA LYS A 164 10.03 12.13 5.73
C LYS A 164 10.27 13.20 6.81
N ASN A 165 10.64 14.42 6.42
CA ASN A 165 10.85 15.55 7.32
C ASN A 165 9.57 16.36 7.57
N SER A 166 8.50 16.07 6.84
CA SER A 166 7.24 16.78 7.00
C SER A 166 6.59 16.45 8.34
N LYS A 167 6.15 17.49 9.07
CA LYS A 167 5.33 17.33 10.27
C LYS A 167 3.96 16.68 9.99
N LYS A 168 3.56 16.65 8.72
CA LYS A 168 2.29 16.06 8.26
C LYS A 168 2.49 14.67 7.63
N MET A 169 3.69 14.08 7.73
CA MET A 169 4.02 12.79 7.10
C MET A 169 2.95 11.72 7.36
N ASP A 170 2.51 11.57 8.62
CA ASP A 170 1.51 10.58 9.00
C ASP A 170 0.11 10.86 8.40
N VAL A 171 -0.24 12.12 8.25
CA VAL A 171 -1.51 12.54 7.64
C VAL A 171 -1.47 12.29 6.14
N ASP A 172 -0.36 12.68 5.50
CA ASP A 172 -0.15 12.48 4.07
C ASP A 172 -0.09 11.00 3.71
N LEU A 173 0.61 10.18 4.52
CA LEU A 173 0.66 8.73 4.34
C LEU A 173 -0.74 8.13 4.37
N ARG A 174 -1.54 8.45 5.40
CA ARG A 174 -2.92 7.93 5.51
C ARG A 174 -3.79 8.35 4.33
N ARG A 175 -3.72 9.61 3.94
CA ARG A 175 -4.47 10.14 2.81
C ARG A 175 -4.08 9.41 1.51
N ILE A 176 -2.78 9.32 1.22
CA ILE A 176 -2.28 8.70 -0.01
C ILE A 176 -2.60 7.20 -0.05
N VAL A 177 -2.47 6.49 1.07
CA VAL A 177 -2.83 5.07 1.17
C VAL A 177 -4.34 4.89 0.98
N SER A 178 -5.17 5.75 1.62
CA SER A 178 -6.62 5.72 1.42
C SER A 178 -7.00 5.92 -0.05
N ASP A 179 -6.41 6.92 -0.69
CA ASP A 179 -6.80 7.34 -2.04
C ASP A 179 -6.29 6.41 -3.15
N ASN A 180 -5.15 5.72 -2.92
CA ASN A 180 -4.49 4.95 -3.97
C ASN A 180 -4.52 3.43 -3.74
N PHE A 181 -4.68 2.95 -2.50
CA PHE A 181 -4.67 1.52 -2.18
C PHE A 181 -6.10 0.92 -2.05
N GLY A 182 -7.09 1.60 -2.59
CA GLY A 182 -8.46 1.09 -2.65
C GLY A 182 -9.23 1.10 -1.33
N PHE A 183 -8.78 1.87 -0.32
CA PHE A 183 -9.50 2.03 0.95
C PHE A 183 -10.46 3.22 0.96
N GLY A 184 -10.36 4.10 -0.04
CA GLY A 184 -11.22 5.27 -0.17
C GLY A 184 -12.39 5.05 -1.11
N ASP A 185 -13.00 6.16 -1.53
CA ASP A 185 -14.05 6.15 -2.53
C ASP A 185 -13.53 5.55 -3.85
N PHE A 186 -14.38 4.79 -4.55
CA PHE A 186 -14.04 4.35 -5.90
C PHE A 186 -14.28 5.52 -6.87
N ILE A 187 -13.23 5.92 -7.61
CA ILE A 187 -13.28 7.09 -8.47
C ILE A 187 -13.14 6.67 -9.93
N PHE A 188 -14.21 6.83 -10.70
CA PHE A 188 -14.14 6.69 -12.15
C PHE A 188 -13.43 7.90 -12.76
N ARG A 189 -12.41 7.65 -13.55
CA ARG A 189 -11.60 8.68 -14.21
C ARG A 189 -11.65 8.53 -15.73
N ASN A 190 -11.48 9.64 -16.39
CA ASN A 190 -11.21 9.63 -17.84
C ASN A 190 -9.83 9.00 -18.07
N PRO A 191 -9.72 7.97 -18.94
CA PRO A 191 -8.45 7.26 -19.18
C PRO A 191 -7.38 8.15 -19.81
N ASP A 192 -7.76 9.17 -20.58
CA ASP A 192 -6.83 10.04 -21.32
C ASP A 192 -6.40 11.25 -20.50
N THR A 193 -7.34 11.90 -19.78
CA THR A 193 -7.07 13.15 -19.05
C THR A 193 -6.81 12.93 -17.57
N GLY A 194 -7.21 11.78 -17.01
CA GLY A 194 -7.14 11.48 -15.58
C GLY A 194 -8.19 12.22 -14.73
N GLU A 195 -9.08 13.02 -15.37
CA GLU A 195 -10.12 13.78 -14.67
C GLU A 195 -11.15 12.86 -14.01
N GLU A 196 -11.65 13.27 -12.86
CA GLU A 196 -12.71 12.57 -12.14
C GLU A 196 -14.03 12.70 -12.91
N ILE A 197 -14.62 11.54 -13.30
CA ILE A 197 -15.93 11.47 -13.95
C ILE A 197 -17.01 11.26 -12.89
N ALA A 198 -16.76 10.34 -11.96
CA ALA A 198 -17.71 10.00 -10.92
C ALA A 198 -17.00 9.43 -9.69
N ARG A 199 -17.60 9.64 -8.51
CA ARG A 199 -17.12 9.16 -7.22
C ARG A 199 -18.18 8.31 -6.55
N VAL A 200 -17.79 7.15 -6.07
CA VAL A 200 -18.68 6.13 -5.50
C VAL A 200 -18.19 5.78 -4.10
N ARG A 201 -19.06 5.90 -3.11
CA ARG A 201 -18.74 5.68 -1.69
C ARG A 201 -19.24 4.36 -1.15
N ASN A 202 -20.18 3.71 -1.87
CA ASN A 202 -20.78 2.46 -1.45
C ASN A 202 -21.34 1.68 -2.65
N LEU A 203 -21.66 0.39 -2.44
CA LEU A 203 -22.14 -0.50 -3.50
C LEU A 203 -23.43 -0.03 -4.16
N LYS A 204 -24.32 0.67 -3.43
CA LYS A 204 -25.57 1.17 -4.00
C LYS A 204 -25.32 2.32 -4.98
N GLU A 205 -24.39 3.24 -4.64
CA GLU A 205 -23.97 4.27 -5.56
C GLU A 205 -23.26 3.67 -6.77
N LEU A 206 -22.41 2.65 -6.59
CA LEU A 206 -21.77 1.92 -7.68
C LEU A 206 -22.80 1.34 -8.64
N GLN A 207 -23.80 0.63 -8.12
CA GLN A 207 -24.87 0.06 -8.93
C GLN A 207 -25.62 1.10 -9.76
N ASN A 208 -25.89 2.27 -9.19
CA ASN A 208 -26.59 3.36 -9.87
C ASN A 208 -25.75 4.01 -10.98
N ILE A 209 -24.44 4.09 -10.78
CA ILE A 209 -23.55 4.83 -11.69
C ILE A 209 -22.97 3.97 -12.80
N LEU A 210 -22.94 2.63 -12.62
CA LEU A 210 -22.33 1.69 -13.56
C LEU A 210 -22.84 1.85 -15.01
N PHE A 211 -24.12 2.22 -15.19
CA PHE A 211 -24.73 2.41 -16.50
C PHE A 211 -24.60 3.85 -17.02
N ALA A 212 -24.16 4.79 -16.16
CA ALA A 212 -24.00 6.20 -16.52
C ALA A 212 -22.54 6.57 -16.86
N VAL A 213 -21.59 5.76 -16.42
CA VAL A 213 -20.15 5.97 -16.67
C VAL A 213 -19.84 5.57 -18.14
N PRO A 214 -19.03 6.36 -18.87
CA PRO A 214 -18.56 5.99 -20.21
C PRO A 214 -17.88 4.62 -20.22
N ALA A 215 -18.18 3.81 -21.25
CA ALA A 215 -17.64 2.45 -21.38
C ALA A 215 -16.10 2.41 -21.34
N GLU A 216 -15.44 3.42 -21.87
CA GLU A 216 -13.98 3.56 -21.87
C GLU A 216 -13.43 3.69 -20.46
N SER A 217 -14.06 4.53 -19.61
CA SER A 217 -13.69 4.66 -18.21
C SER A 217 -13.94 3.37 -17.42
N PHE A 218 -15.06 2.72 -17.67
CA PHE A 218 -15.40 1.45 -17.06
C PHE A 218 -14.39 0.35 -17.39
N LEU A 219 -14.07 0.17 -18.68
CA LEU A 219 -13.06 -0.78 -19.16
C LEU A 219 -11.67 -0.47 -18.59
N TYR A 220 -11.30 0.80 -18.54
CA TYR A 220 -10.05 1.25 -17.94
C TYR A 220 -9.89 0.78 -16.49
N HIS A 221 -10.95 0.90 -15.68
CA HIS A 221 -10.89 0.49 -14.27
C HIS A 221 -10.99 -1.02 -14.08
N ILE A 222 -11.76 -1.74 -14.91
CA ILE A 222 -11.83 -3.21 -14.83
C ILE A 222 -10.54 -3.87 -15.28
N SER A 223 -9.91 -3.38 -16.35
CA SER A 223 -8.67 -3.96 -16.88
C SER A 223 -7.45 -3.70 -15.99
N ARG A 224 -7.58 -2.78 -15.03
CA ARG A 224 -6.52 -2.36 -14.10
C ARG A 224 -6.75 -2.84 -12.68
N ASN A 225 -7.82 -3.57 -12.43
CA ASN A 225 -8.09 -4.07 -11.09
C ASN A 225 -7.14 -5.19 -10.73
N HIS A 226 -6.39 -4.90 -9.72
CA HIS A 226 -5.80 -5.83 -8.83
C HIS A 226 -6.70 -5.99 -7.62
#